data_87fee17501ba97e3ca98cff83b6de826
#
_entry.id   87fee17501ba97e3ca98cff83b6de826
#
_cell.length_a   1.000
_cell.length_b   1.000
_cell.length_c   1.000
_cell.angle_alpha   90.00
_cell.angle_beta   90.00
_cell.angle_gamma   90.00
#
_symmetry.space_group_name_H-M   'P 1'
#
loop_
_entity.id
_entity.type
_entity.pdbx_description
1 polymer ?
#
loop_
_entity_poly.entity_id
_entity_poly.type
_entity_poly.pdbx_seq_one_letter_code
_entity_poly.pdbx_strand_id
1 'polypeptide(L)'
;MQNFITGFCAVCFAIFSFTFVAIYKSPLIEMVYNSIATGKLQYNGYVLSGVVTAILVGLALWLNRFAKYQREWTAMAFLPSALILAFLTDIQRTLFAATGSYSGWAWIFAVGMFLYLFLAFLFGRMLFEKIKNPTVVANRIIWRNLVLLTLIFMMVGTLSGGDKNFMREAIQYKYYCRGDVDAALAVGDHSPLASQELTAQRAFFLSLKGELGERLFEYPQYYGAEGLLPAMVRTMPVVPDSIYSHIGLSRADGERATDFFARAVSEEGAGIVAQEYYLASLLLERRIVDFADKVYEYYNVGDSDKLPKHYKEALLLYSHIVPEYSIEFDDAALRASFEKMIAEACGKSWASMHSARLRQEYGGTYWWYFLYGE
;
A
#
# COMPACT_ATOMS: atom_id res chain seq x y z
N MET A 1 18.37 -15.28 -39.36
CA MET A 1 17.06 -15.49 -38.71
C MET A 1 17.16 -15.84 -37.20
N GLN A 2 18.04 -16.77 -36.77
CA GLN A 2 18.20 -17.07 -35.33
C GLN A 2 18.65 -15.85 -34.53
N ASN A 3 19.69 -15.14 -34.96
CA ASN A 3 20.17 -13.93 -34.29
C ASN A 3 19.11 -12.83 -34.24
N PHE A 4 18.25 -12.71 -35.22
CA PHE A 4 17.13 -11.77 -35.24
C PHE A 4 16.10 -12.12 -34.15
N ILE A 5 15.69 -13.39 -34.06
CA ILE A 5 14.70 -13.84 -33.05
C ILE A 5 15.28 -13.68 -31.66
N THR A 6 16.54 -14.07 -31.45
CA THR A 6 17.23 -13.88 -30.14
C THR A 6 17.31 -12.40 -29.77
N GLY A 7 17.68 -11.52 -30.71
CA GLY A 7 17.71 -10.07 -30.50
C GLY A 7 16.33 -9.50 -30.17
N PHE A 8 15.30 -9.92 -30.89
CA PHE A 8 13.92 -9.52 -30.64
C PHE A 8 13.47 -9.93 -29.23
N CYS A 9 13.66 -11.17 -28.84
CA CYS A 9 13.34 -11.65 -27.49
C CYS A 9 14.12 -10.88 -26.42
N ALA A 10 15.41 -10.59 -26.66
CA ALA A 10 16.25 -9.84 -25.73
C ALA A 10 15.75 -8.40 -25.56
N VAL A 11 15.35 -7.72 -26.62
CA VAL A 11 14.78 -6.36 -26.55
C VAL A 11 13.45 -6.36 -25.80
N CYS A 12 12.53 -7.27 -26.12
CA CYS A 12 11.26 -7.39 -25.41
C CYS A 12 11.47 -7.66 -23.91
N PHE A 13 12.38 -8.58 -23.55
CA PHE A 13 12.69 -8.89 -22.16
C PHE A 13 13.38 -7.71 -21.45
N ALA A 14 14.28 -7.00 -22.14
CA ALA A 14 14.94 -5.81 -21.58
C ALA A 14 13.95 -4.69 -21.26
N ILE A 15 13.03 -4.40 -22.17
CA ILE A 15 11.97 -3.41 -21.95
C ILE A 15 11.10 -3.83 -20.77
N PHE A 16 10.66 -5.09 -20.74
CA PHE A 16 9.83 -5.59 -19.64
C PHE A 16 10.56 -5.51 -18.30
N SER A 17 11.77 -6.08 -18.19
CA SER A 17 12.51 -6.13 -16.91
C SER A 17 12.86 -4.73 -16.42
N PHE A 18 13.27 -3.83 -17.31
CA PHE A 18 13.57 -2.45 -16.95
C PHE A 18 12.33 -1.71 -16.44
N THR A 19 11.22 -1.74 -17.16
CA THR A 19 9.98 -1.06 -16.74
C THR A 19 9.40 -1.68 -15.47
N PHE A 20 9.48 -3.00 -15.33
CA PHE A 20 9.01 -3.72 -14.16
C PHE A 20 9.75 -3.30 -12.89
N VAL A 21 11.07 -3.20 -12.93
CA VAL A 21 11.90 -2.77 -11.80
C VAL A 21 11.82 -1.26 -11.58
N ALA A 22 11.96 -0.45 -12.65
CA ALA A 22 12.06 1.01 -12.56
C ALA A 22 10.74 1.70 -12.19
N ILE A 23 9.61 1.13 -12.61
CA ILE A 23 8.30 1.75 -12.43
C ILE A 23 7.46 0.95 -11.43
N TYR A 24 7.21 -0.32 -11.71
CA TYR A 24 6.25 -1.10 -10.93
C TYR A 24 6.79 -1.45 -9.53
N LYS A 25 8.02 -1.92 -9.41
CA LYS A 25 8.63 -2.34 -8.12
C LYS A 25 9.49 -1.27 -7.45
N SER A 26 9.72 -0.13 -8.11
CA SER A 26 10.54 0.96 -7.59
C SER A 26 10.18 1.40 -6.16
N PRO A 27 8.90 1.58 -5.76
CA PRO A 27 8.59 2.02 -4.40
C PRO A 27 9.05 1.02 -3.32
N LEU A 28 8.84 -0.28 -3.55
CA LEU A 28 9.29 -1.33 -2.62
C LEU A 28 10.80 -1.41 -2.54
N ILE A 29 11.49 -1.33 -3.68
CA ILE A 29 12.96 -1.39 -3.73
C ILE A 29 13.57 -0.16 -3.06
N GLU A 30 12.99 1.04 -3.28
CA GLU A 30 13.41 2.30 -2.64
C GLU A 30 13.25 2.22 -1.12
N MET A 31 12.16 1.65 -0.64
CA MET A 31 11.90 1.42 0.78
C MET A 31 12.93 0.45 1.40
N VAL A 32 13.23 -0.68 0.74
CA VAL A 32 14.28 -1.62 1.18
C VAL A 32 15.64 -0.95 1.19
N TYR A 33 15.96 -0.21 0.12
CA TYR A 33 17.23 0.50 0.02
C TYR A 33 17.42 1.49 1.18
N ASN A 34 16.41 2.31 1.45
CA ASN A 34 16.45 3.31 2.52
C ASN A 34 16.54 2.66 3.91
N SER A 35 15.98 1.46 4.09
CA SER A 35 16.08 0.72 5.36
C SER A 35 17.50 0.17 5.62
N ILE A 36 18.27 -0.10 4.57
CA ILE A 36 19.63 -0.68 4.66
C ILE A 36 20.71 0.40 4.61
N ALA A 37 20.54 1.42 3.77
CA ALA A 37 21.60 2.34 3.36
C ALA A 37 21.92 3.46 4.36
N THR A 38 21.26 3.56 5.51
CA THR A 38 21.53 4.57 6.56
C THR A 38 21.83 5.97 6.04
N GLY A 39 21.23 6.39 4.94
CA GLY A 39 21.28 7.76 4.39
C GLY A 39 22.57 8.16 3.65
N LYS A 40 23.54 7.26 3.42
CA LYS A 40 24.84 7.59 2.81
C LYS A 40 24.86 7.64 1.28
N LEU A 41 23.90 7.02 0.60
CA LEU A 41 23.84 6.97 -0.87
C LEU A 41 22.42 7.34 -1.34
N GLN A 42 22.37 8.18 -2.37
CA GLN A 42 21.09 8.55 -2.98
C GLN A 42 20.59 7.41 -3.89
N TYR A 43 19.39 6.91 -3.63
CA TYR A 43 18.76 5.88 -4.47
C TYR A 43 18.48 6.42 -5.89
N ASN A 44 18.99 5.73 -6.90
CA ASN A 44 18.64 5.98 -8.28
C ASN A 44 18.04 4.73 -8.94
N GLY A 45 16.71 4.65 -8.98
CA GLY A 45 15.97 3.51 -9.48
C GLY A 45 16.25 3.17 -10.94
N TYR A 46 16.53 4.15 -11.79
CA TYR A 46 16.81 3.92 -13.21
C TYR A 46 18.18 3.25 -13.41
N VAL A 47 19.19 3.69 -12.67
CA VAL A 47 20.53 3.09 -12.72
C VAL A 47 20.48 1.64 -12.25
N LEU A 48 19.84 1.38 -11.11
CA LEU A 48 19.68 0.04 -10.56
C LEU A 48 18.93 -0.87 -11.55
N SER A 49 17.82 -0.38 -12.12
CA SER A 49 17.02 -1.13 -13.09
C SER A 49 17.82 -1.45 -14.36
N GLY A 50 18.65 -0.51 -14.83
CA GLY A 50 19.54 -0.72 -15.97
C GLY A 50 20.57 -1.82 -15.71
N VAL A 51 21.22 -1.79 -14.55
CA VAL A 51 22.22 -2.80 -14.15
C VAL A 51 21.57 -4.18 -14.02
N VAL A 52 20.45 -4.28 -13.30
CA VAL A 52 19.71 -5.55 -13.12
C VAL A 52 19.29 -6.12 -14.48
N THR A 53 18.69 -5.28 -15.34
CA THR A 53 18.27 -5.69 -16.70
C THR A 53 19.45 -6.17 -17.53
N ALA A 54 20.58 -5.46 -17.51
CA ALA A 54 21.77 -5.86 -18.27
C ALA A 54 22.31 -7.24 -17.84
N ILE A 55 22.35 -7.50 -16.52
CA ILE A 55 22.77 -8.79 -15.96
C ILE A 55 21.81 -9.90 -16.39
N LEU A 56 20.49 -9.68 -16.27
CA LEU A 56 19.47 -10.68 -16.62
C LEU A 56 19.44 -11.01 -18.12
N VAL A 57 19.57 -9.99 -18.97
CA VAL A 57 19.66 -10.17 -20.42
C VAL A 57 20.97 -10.90 -20.78
N GLY A 58 22.10 -10.52 -20.16
CA GLY A 58 23.37 -11.18 -20.35
C GLY A 58 23.31 -12.67 -19.99
N LEU A 59 22.69 -13.01 -18.86
CA LEU A 59 22.45 -14.40 -18.43
C LEU A 59 21.59 -15.17 -19.44
N ALA A 60 20.49 -14.58 -19.90
CA ALA A 60 19.60 -15.22 -20.88
C ALA A 60 20.31 -15.48 -22.22
N LEU A 61 21.11 -14.52 -22.70
CA LEU A 61 21.89 -14.67 -23.93
C LEU A 61 22.98 -15.74 -23.77
N TRP A 62 23.65 -15.79 -22.62
CA TRP A 62 24.63 -16.82 -22.28
C TRP A 62 23.99 -18.21 -22.27
N LEU A 63 22.83 -18.36 -21.61
CA LEU A 63 22.07 -19.63 -21.58
C LEU A 63 21.61 -20.04 -22.98
N ASN A 64 21.13 -19.11 -23.80
CA ASN A 64 20.73 -19.39 -25.18
C ASN A 64 21.91 -19.92 -26.02
N ARG A 65 23.12 -19.37 -25.79
CA ARG A 65 24.34 -19.79 -26.47
C ARG A 65 24.82 -21.17 -26.00
N PHE A 66 24.71 -21.43 -24.68
CA PHE A 66 25.14 -22.69 -24.08
C PHE A 66 24.19 -23.85 -24.42
N ALA A 67 22.88 -23.66 -24.22
CA ALA A 67 21.86 -24.69 -24.43
C ALA A 67 21.49 -24.88 -25.91
N LYS A 68 21.94 -23.98 -26.81
CA LYS A 68 21.68 -24.02 -28.27
C LYS A 68 20.19 -24.21 -28.61
N TYR A 69 19.30 -23.43 -27.96
CA TYR A 69 17.88 -23.53 -28.20
C TYR A 69 17.52 -23.40 -29.68
N GLN A 70 16.49 -24.17 -30.09
CA GLN A 70 15.90 -24.01 -31.42
C GLN A 70 15.21 -22.66 -31.53
N ARG A 71 15.08 -22.16 -32.77
CA ARG A 71 14.44 -20.88 -33.09
C ARG A 71 13.02 -20.74 -32.54
N GLU A 72 12.30 -21.86 -32.42
CA GLU A 72 10.92 -21.89 -31.92
C GLU A 72 10.84 -21.77 -30.39
N TRP A 73 11.92 -22.06 -29.66
CA TRP A 73 12.00 -22.11 -28.21
C TRP A 73 12.99 -21.10 -27.61
N THR A 74 13.43 -20.13 -28.42
CA THR A 74 14.43 -19.13 -27.99
C THR A 74 13.94 -18.35 -26.75
N ALA A 75 12.63 -18.08 -26.62
CA ALA A 75 12.04 -17.42 -25.46
C ALA A 75 12.27 -18.18 -24.15
N MET A 76 12.39 -19.52 -24.19
CA MET A 76 12.64 -20.33 -22.99
C MET A 76 14.00 -20.04 -22.34
N ALA A 77 14.98 -19.55 -23.12
CA ALA A 77 16.28 -19.14 -22.55
C ALA A 77 16.15 -17.97 -21.55
N PHE A 78 15.06 -17.19 -21.64
CA PHE A 78 14.77 -16.07 -20.77
C PHE A 78 14.03 -16.47 -19.47
N LEU A 79 13.50 -17.71 -19.39
CA LEU A 79 12.79 -18.20 -18.22
C LEU A 79 13.60 -18.15 -16.92
N PRO A 80 14.87 -18.61 -16.87
CA PRO A 80 15.68 -18.50 -15.66
C PRO A 80 15.90 -17.06 -15.19
N SER A 81 16.20 -16.16 -16.13
CA SER A 81 16.37 -14.75 -15.83
C SER A 81 15.06 -14.11 -15.34
N ALA A 82 13.91 -14.52 -15.89
CA ALA A 82 12.59 -14.08 -15.43
C ALA A 82 12.27 -14.60 -14.02
N LEU A 83 12.62 -15.85 -13.71
CA LEU A 83 12.46 -16.42 -12.36
C LEU A 83 13.34 -15.69 -11.33
N ILE A 84 14.59 -15.38 -11.70
CA ILE A 84 15.48 -14.56 -10.86
C ILE A 84 14.87 -13.17 -10.64
N LEU A 85 14.35 -12.54 -11.70
CA LEU A 85 13.66 -11.24 -11.58
C LEU A 85 12.48 -11.34 -10.63
N ALA A 86 11.62 -12.34 -10.78
CA ALA A 86 10.47 -12.56 -9.89
C ALA A 86 10.91 -12.73 -8.43
N PHE A 87 11.96 -13.52 -8.20
CA PHE A 87 12.50 -13.74 -6.86
C PHE A 87 13.08 -12.48 -6.23
N LEU A 88 13.89 -11.71 -6.97
CA LEU A 88 14.50 -10.47 -6.49
C LEU A 88 13.46 -9.38 -6.21
N THR A 89 12.32 -9.42 -6.89
CA THR A 89 11.25 -8.43 -6.77
C THR A 89 10.09 -8.88 -5.89
N ASP A 90 10.12 -10.09 -5.33
CA ASP A 90 9.15 -10.59 -4.35
C ASP A 90 9.47 -10.05 -2.95
N ILE A 91 9.33 -8.74 -2.81
CA ILE A 91 9.53 -8.04 -1.54
C ILE A 91 8.22 -8.12 -0.77
N GLN A 92 8.23 -8.89 0.33
CA GLN A 92 7.07 -9.10 1.19
C GLN A 92 7.27 -8.43 2.55
N ARG A 93 6.16 -8.13 3.23
CA ARG A 93 6.14 -7.58 4.59
C ARG A 93 6.96 -8.42 5.58
N THR A 94 6.96 -9.74 5.41
CA THR A 94 7.71 -10.70 6.24
C THR A 94 9.23 -10.48 6.23
N LEU A 95 9.79 -9.84 5.19
CA LEU A 95 11.21 -9.49 5.16
C LEU A 95 11.58 -8.46 6.22
N PHE A 96 10.62 -7.64 6.66
CA PHE A 96 10.81 -6.61 7.68
C PHE A 96 10.39 -7.07 9.07
N ALA A 97 9.76 -8.26 9.19
CA ALA A 97 9.46 -8.86 10.48
C ALA A 97 10.74 -9.31 11.19
N ALA A 98 10.74 -9.29 12.52
CA ALA A 98 11.90 -9.69 13.34
C ALA A 98 12.40 -11.13 13.03
N THR A 99 11.55 -11.98 12.44
CA THR A 99 11.89 -13.37 12.06
C THR A 99 12.51 -13.48 10.67
N GLY A 100 12.50 -12.40 9.85
CA GLY A 100 13.15 -12.35 8.54
C GLY A 100 12.86 -13.52 7.61
N SER A 101 11.63 -14.05 7.60
CA SER A 101 11.31 -15.25 6.81
C SER A 101 11.10 -14.92 5.33
N TYR A 102 11.82 -15.59 4.46
CA TYR A 102 11.56 -15.55 3.02
C TYR A 102 10.26 -16.28 2.69
N SER A 103 9.60 -15.85 1.60
CA SER A 103 8.43 -16.50 1.04
C SER A 103 8.68 -18.00 0.83
N GLY A 104 7.69 -18.85 1.18
CA GLY A 104 7.80 -20.30 1.07
C GLY A 104 8.08 -20.82 -0.34
N TRP A 105 7.86 -20.01 -1.41
CA TRP A 105 8.16 -20.41 -2.78
C TRP A 105 9.64 -20.31 -3.16
N ALA A 106 10.49 -19.71 -2.30
CA ALA A 106 11.93 -19.65 -2.52
C ALA A 106 12.56 -21.06 -2.71
N TRP A 107 12.07 -22.05 -1.99
CA TRP A 107 12.47 -23.45 -2.19
C TRP A 107 11.95 -24.02 -3.51
N ILE A 108 10.73 -23.72 -3.87
CA ILE A 108 10.12 -24.12 -5.15
C ILE A 108 10.91 -23.49 -6.31
N PHE A 109 11.36 -22.24 -6.14
CA PHE A 109 12.22 -21.57 -7.10
C PHE A 109 13.56 -22.32 -7.30
N ALA A 110 14.26 -22.67 -6.22
CA ALA A 110 15.54 -23.36 -6.30
C ALA A 110 15.38 -24.73 -6.99
N VAL A 111 14.38 -25.52 -6.59
CA VAL A 111 14.07 -26.83 -7.20
C VAL A 111 13.63 -26.69 -8.65
N GLY A 112 12.75 -25.73 -8.94
CA GLY A 112 12.26 -25.48 -10.30
C GLY A 112 13.38 -25.01 -11.25
N MET A 113 14.28 -24.16 -10.78
CA MET A 113 15.46 -23.74 -11.53
C MET A 113 16.40 -24.91 -11.83
N PHE A 114 16.68 -25.73 -10.82
CA PHE A 114 17.51 -26.92 -10.99
C PHE A 114 16.90 -27.90 -11.99
N LEU A 115 15.61 -28.21 -11.82
CA LEU A 115 14.86 -29.08 -12.73
C LEU A 115 14.83 -28.54 -14.16
N TYR A 116 14.60 -27.24 -14.30
CA TYR A 116 14.63 -26.59 -15.61
C TYR A 116 15.99 -26.72 -16.29
N LEU A 117 17.09 -26.41 -15.59
CA LEU A 117 18.44 -26.53 -16.14
C LEU A 117 18.79 -27.98 -16.48
N PHE A 118 18.37 -28.93 -15.64
CA PHE A 118 18.56 -30.35 -15.88
C PHE A 118 17.79 -30.84 -17.11
N LEU A 119 16.52 -30.47 -17.24
CA LEU A 119 15.70 -30.79 -18.43
C LEU A 119 16.22 -30.10 -19.69
N ALA A 120 16.64 -28.83 -19.59
CA ALA A 120 17.25 -28.11 -20.71
C ALA A 120 18.56 -28.80 -21.19
N PHE A 121 19.35 -29.33 -20.25
CA PHE A 121 20.56 -30.09 -20.57
C PHE A 121 20.23 -31.45 -21.24
N LEU A 122 19.26 -32.19 -20.68
CA LEU A 122 18.87 -33.52 -21.21
C LEU A 122 18.14 -33.43 -22.56
N PHE A 123 17.13 -32.56 -22.64
CA PHE A 123 16.23 -32.48 -23.78
C PHE A 123 16.61 -31.43 -24.82
N GLY A 124 17.52 -30.52 -24.49
CA GLY A 124 18.03 -29.52 -25.44
C GLY A 124 18.62 -30.14 -26.71
N ARG A 125 19.09 -31.39 -26.63
CA ARG A 125 19.57 -32.18 -27.78
C ARG A 125 18.48 -33.00 -28.47
N MET A 126 17.38 -33.36 -27.84
CA MET A 126 16.37 -34.30 -28.37
C MET A 126 15.20 -33.60 -29.10
N LEU A 127 14.93 -32.35 -28.83
CA LEU A 127 13.82 -31.59 -29.42
C LEU A 127 14.14 -31.05 -30.85
N PHE A 128 15.08 -31.70 -31.58
CA PHE A 128 15.66 -31.23 -32.81
C PHE A 128 15.07 -31.93 -34.07
N GLU A 129 13.75 -31.89 -34.30
CA GLU A 129 13.23 -32.26 -35.58
C GLU A 129 13.25 -31.11 -36.59
N LYS A 130 13.85 -31.37 -37.79
CA LYS A 130 13.97 -30.42 -38.90
C LYS A 130 12.62 -30.11 -39.53
N ILE A 131 12.15 -28.88 -39.42
CA ILE A 131 10.98 -28.38 -40.14
C ILE A 131 11.41 -27.92 -41.53
N LYS A 132 10.72 -28.44 -42.58
CA LYS A 132 11.13 -28.40 -43.98
C LYS A 132 10.74 -27.16 -44.82
N ASN A 133 9.93 -26.20 -44.32
CA ASN A 133 9.46 -25.07 -45.14
C ASN A 133 9.76 -23.69 -44.54
N PRO A 134 10.56 -22.81 -45.23
CA PRO A 134 11.14 -21.62 -44.60
C PRO A 134 10.25 -20.38 -44.47
N THR A 135 9.25 -20.16 -45.30
CA THR A 135 8.51 -18.88 -45.33
C THR A 135 7.27 -18.83 -44.44
N VAL A 136 6.49 -19.90 -44.35
CA VAL A 136 5.36 -20.04 -43.41
C VAL A 136 5.86 -20.16 -41.97
N VAL A 137 7.08 -20.62 -41.82
CA VAL A 137 7.80 -20.89 -40.56
C VAL A 137 8.19 -19.58 -39.84
N ALA A 138 8.57 -18.51 -40.57
CA ALA A 138 9.08 -17.29 -39.90
C ALA A 138 8.05 -16.59 -39.01
N ASN A 139 6.85 -16.38 -39.51
CA ASN A 139 5.78 -15.72 -38.78
C ASN A 139 5.31 -16.59 -37.60
N ARG A 140 5.18 -17.90 -37.81
CA ARG A 140 4.81 -18.85 -36.75
C ARG A 140 5.85 -18.90 -35.62
N ILE A 141 7.13 -18.80 -35.94
CA ILE A 141 8.23 -18.81 -34.95
C ILE A 141 8.20 -17.53 -34.11
N ILE A 142 7.98 -16.35 -34.76
CA ILE A 142 7.89 -15.07 -34.04
C ILE A 142 6.70 -15.09 -33.07
N TRP A 143 5.52 -15.47 -33.55
CA TRP A 143 4.32 -15.54 -32.70
C TRP A 143 4.46 -16.51 -31.53
N ARG A 144 5.08 -17.67 -31.75
CA ARG A 144 5.31 -18.66 -30.72
C ARG A 144 6.23 -18.11 -29.60
N ASN A 145 7.33 -17.47 -29.97
CA ASN A 145 8.23 -16.85 -29.01
C ASN A 145 7.56 -15.67 -28.29
N LEU A 146 6.73 -14.89 -28.98
CA LEU A 146 5.98 -13.80 -28.36
C LEU A 146 4.98 -14.30 -27.31
N VAL A 147 4.21 -15.34 -27.64
CA VAL A 147 3.28 -15.98 -26.68
C VAL A 147 4.02 -16.54 -25.47
N LEU A 148 5.16 -17.21 -25.69
CA LEU A 148 5.98 -17.73 -24.59
C LEU A 148 6.53 -16.61 -23.71
N LEU A 149 7.03 -15.51 -24.29
CA LEU A 149 7.47 -14.34 -23.51
C LEU A 149 6.33 -13.72 -22.73
N THR A 150 5.14 -13.59 -23.32
CA THR A 150 3.96 -13.07 -22.62
C THR A 150 3.60 -13.94 -21.44
N LEU A 151 3.62 -15.27 -21.58
CA LEU A 151 3.38 -16.19 -20.47
C LEU A 151 4.46 -16.07 -19.38
N ILE A 152 5.73 -15.91 -19.75
CA ILE A 152 6.84 -15.68 -18.83
C ILE A 152 6.63 -14.35 -18.08
N PHE A 153 6.21 -13.28 -18.76
CA PHE A 153 5.96 -11.98 -18.13
C PHE A 153 4.76 -12.03 -17.17
N MET A 154 3.68 -12.71 -17.56
CA MET A 154 2.54 -12.95 -16.65
C MET A 154 2.97 -13.74 -15.42
N MET A 155 3.80 -14.77 -15.58
CA MET A 155 4.36 -15.55 -14.49
C MET A 155 5.19 -14.67 -13.53
N VAL A 156 6.06 -13.79 -14.05
CA VAL A 156 6.81 -12.83 -13.21
C VAL A 156 5.85 -11.95 -12.43
N GLY A 157 4.82 -11.39 -13.08
CA GLY A 157 3.82 -10.54 -12.43
C GLY A 157 3.06 -11.25 -11.31
N THR A 158 2.71 -12.53 -11.49
CA THR A 158 1.99 -13.32 -10.47
C THR A 158 2.89 -13.75 -9.32
N LEU A 159 4.10 -14.22 -9.61
CA LEU A 159 5.05 -14.70 -8.59
C LEU A 159 5.61 -13.56 -7.73
N SER A 160 5.83 -12.38 -8.32
CA SER A 160 6.29 -11.20 -7.60
C SER A 160 5.14 -10.31 -7.07
N GLY A 161 3.89 -10.76 -7.22
CA GLY A 161 2.70 -10.06 -6.78
C GLY A 161 2.66 -10.03 -5.25
N GLY A 162 3.05 -8.93 -4.63
CA GLY A 162 2.93 -8.73 -3.20
C GLY A 162 1.52 -8.26 -2.78
N ASP A 163 1.34 -8.09 -1.48
CA ASP A 163 0.16 -7.45 -0.89
C ASP A 163 -0.04 -6.05 -1.47
N LYS A 164 -1.24 -5.79 -2.00
CA LYS A 164 -1.59 -4.49 -2.60
C LYS A 164 -1.52 -3.34 -1.57
N ASN A 165 -1.85 -3.62 -0.31
CA ASN A 165 -1.77 -2.62 0.75
C ASN A 165 -0.31 -2.30 1.05
N PHE A 166 0.56 -3.32 1.11
CA PHE A 166 1.99 -3.13 1.30
C PHE A 166 2.63 -2.30 0.17
N MET A 167 2.19 -2.51 -1.08
CA MET A 167 2.61 -1.65 -2.20
C MET A 167 2.16 -0.20 -2.02
N ARG A 168 0.92 0.02 -1.55
CA ARG A 168 0.41 1.38 -1.28
C ARG A 168 1.18 2.06 -0.17
N GLU A 169 1.49 1.35 0.91
CA GLU A 169 2.32 1.85 2.01
C GLU A 169 3.71 2.28 1.51
N ALA A 170 4.34 1.48 0.64
CA ALA A 170 5.62 1.83 0.04
C ALA A 170 5.52 3.05 -0.89
N ILE A 171 4.40 3.21 -1.63
CA ILE A 171 4.17 4.39 -2.46
C ILE A 171 3.95 5.64 -1.60
N GLN A 172 3.18 5.54 -0.52
CA GLN A 172 3.00 6.63 0.44
C GLN A 172 4.34 7.05 1.05
N TYR A 173 5.13 6.08 1.51
CA TYR A 173 6.46 6.32 2.04
C TYR A 173 7.37 7.05 1.04
N LYS A 174 7.34 6.63 -0.22
CA LYS A 174 8.10 7.28 -1.30
C LYS A 174 7.72 8.76 -1.48
N TYR A 175 6.41 9.09 -1.47
CA TYR A 175 5.97 10.49 -1.55
C TYR A 175 6.34 11.29 -0.30
N TYR A 176 6.19 10.68 0.88
CA TYR A 176 6.63 11.30 2.15
C TYR A 176 8.12 11.66 2.14
N CYS A 177 9.00 10.75 1.71
CA CYS A 177 10.43 11.02 1.58
C CYS A 177 10.77 12.17 0.60
N ARG A 178 9.83 12.48 -0.30
CA ARG A 178 9.97 13.61 -1.24
C ARG A 178 9.33 14.91 -0.73
N GLY A 179 8.73 14.89 0.45
CA GLY A 179 8.01 16.01 1.03
C GLY A 179 6.64 16.29 0.40
N ASP A 180 6.13 15.36 -0.44
CA ASP A 180 4.83 15.50 -1.11
C ASP A 180 3.74 14.74 -0.32
N VAL A 181 3.26 15.37 0.75
CA VAL A 181 2.25 14.80 1.65
C VAL A 181 0.90 14.66 0.96
N ASP A 182 0.55 15.57 0.05
CA ASP A 182 -0.72 15.51 -0.69
C ASP A 182 -0.77 14.31 -1.64
N ALA A 183 0.30 14.07 -2.38
CA ALA A 183 0.41 12.88 -3.21
C ALA A 183 0.42 11.59 -2.36
N ALA A 184 1.01 11.61 -1.15
CA ALA A 184 0.96 10.48 -0.23
C ALA A 184 -0.48 10.18 0.23
N LEU A 185 -1.27 11.19 0.60
CA LEU A 185 -2.67 11.06 0.99
C LEU A 185 -3.57 10.56 -0.14
N ALA A 186 -3.29 10.95 -1.39
CA ALA A 186 -4.06 10.51 -2.56
C ALA A 186 -3.86 9.02 -2.91
N VAL A 187 -2.84 8.35 -2.33
CA VAL A 187 -2.59 6.93 -2.59
C VAL A 187 -3.71 6.06 -2.03
N GLY A 188 -4.53 5.50 -2.93
CA GLY A 188 -5.61 4.57 -2.58
C GLY A 188 -6.73 5.20 -1.74
N ASP A 189 -6.99 6.50 -1.90
CA ASP A 189 -8.08 7.25 -1.25
C ASP A 189 -9.46 6.63 -1.49
N HIS A 190 -9.72 6.19 -2.72
CA HIS A 190 -10.97 5.51 -3.10
C HIS A 190 -10.99 4.00 -2.82
N SER A 191 -9.96 3.43 -2.21
CA SER A 191 -9.92 2.00 -1.92
C SER A 191 -10.66 1.67 -0.64
N PRO A 192 -11.64 0.73 -0.68
CA PRO A 192 -12.30 0.27 0.54
C PRO A 192 -11.38 -0.60 1.41
N LEU A 193 -10.23 -1.03 0.91
CA LEU A 193 -9.28 -1.86 1.65
C LEU A 193 -8.15 -0.99 2.18
N ALA A 194 -7.94 -1.04 3.48
CA ALA A 194 -6.80 -0.43 4.15
C ALA A 194 -6.19 -1.43 5.16
N SER A 195 -4.86 -1.44 5.28
CA SER A 195 -4.16 -2.09 6.38
C SER A 195 -4.06 -1.14 7.57
N GLN A 196 -3.74 -1.66 8.76
CA GLN A 196 -3.51 -0.82 9.93
C GLN A 196 -2.39 0.19 9.67
N GLU A 197 -1.29 -0.23 9.04
CA GLU A 197 -0.17 0.63 8.71
C GLU A 197 -0.56 1.74 7.73
N LEU A 198 -1.37 1.41 6.72
CA LEU A 198 -1.86 2.40 5.75
C LEU A 198 -2.74 3.44 6.44
N THR A 199 -3.58 3.01 7.38
CA THR A 199 -4.43 3.90 8.18
C THR A 199 -3.59 4.78 9.10
N ALA A 200 -2.60 4.22 9.80
CA ALA A 200 -1.68 4.97 10.68
C ALA A 200 -0.85 6.00 9.89
N GLN A 201 -0.35 5.63 8.71
CA GLN A 201 0.38 6.57 7.85
C GLN A 201 -0.52 7.73 7.39
N ARG A 202 -1.78 7.46 7.01
CA ARG A 202 -2.74 8.51 6.63
C ARG A 202 -3.04 9.44 7.79
N ALA A 203 -3.30 8.91 8.99
CA ALA A 203 -3.49 9.71 10.19
C ALA A 203 -2.26 10.60 10.46
N PHE A 204 -1.06 10.06 10.32
CA PHE A 204 0.19 10.81 10.46
C PHE A 204 0.31 11.94 9.43
N PHE A 205 0.02 11.69 8.15
CA PHE A 205 0.08 12.72 7.11
C PHE A 205 -0.98 13.80 7.28
N LEU A 206 -2.19 13.42 7.73
CA LEU A 206 -3.22 14.39 8.10
C LEU A 206 -2.80 15.24 9.30
N SER A 207 -2.18 14.63 10.31
CA SER A 207 -1.66 15.36 11.48
C SER A 207 -0.52 16.32 11.12
N LEU A 208 0.38 15.95 10.19
CA LEU A 208 1.42 16.85 9.68
C LEU A 208 0.83 18.10 9.01
N LYS A 209 -0.36 18.00 8.44
CA LYS A 209 -1.10 19.12 7.83
C LYS A 209 -2.02 19.86 8.80
N GLY A 210 -2.21 19.34 10.02
CA GLY A 210 -3.23 19.85 10.95
C GLY A 210 -4.68 19.56 10.49
N GLU A 211 -4.87 18.54 9.64
CA GLU A 211 -6.16 18.16 9.05
C GLU A 211 -6.74 16.87 9.66
N LEU A 212 -6.18 16.38 10.79
CA LEU A 212 -6.59 15.10 11.37
C LEU A 212 -8.09 15.12 11.77
N GLY A 213 -8.53 16.12 12.51
CA GLY A 213 -9.93 16.31 12.89
C GLY A 213 -10.85 16.71 11.75
N GLU A 214 -10.29 17.16 10.61
CA GLU A 214 -11.04 17.62 9.45
C GLU A 214 -11.37 16.49 8.47
N ARG A 215 -10.43 15.52 8.28
CA ARG A 215 -10.48 14.57 7.16
C ARG A 215 -10.32 13.11 7.53
N LEU A 216 -10.17 12.76 8.82
CA LEU A 216 -9.89 11.38 9.25
C LEU A 216 -10.93 10.38 8.72
N PHE A 217 -12.22 10.70 8.79
CA PHE A 217 -13.32 9.83 8.40
C PHE A 217 -13.61 9.82 6.88
N GLU A 218 -12.91 10.61 6.08
CA GLU A 218 -12.93 10.47 4.62
C GLU A 218 -12.26 9.16 4.16
N TYR A 219 -11.41 8.59 5.02
CA TYR A 219 -10.71 7.33 4.78
C TYR A 219 -11.34 6.19 5.59
N PRO A 220 -11.27 4.93 5.08
CA PRO A 220 -11.79 3.76 5.81
C PRO A 220 -11.11 3.57 7.17
N GLN A 221 -11.89 3.39 8.23
CA GLN A 221 -11.45 3.22 9.60
C GLN A 221 -11.91 1.85 10.15
N TYR A 222 -11.10 0.79 9.92
CA TYR A 222 -11.46 -0.58 10.32
C TYR A 222 -10.83 -1.04 11.63
N TYR A 223 -9.91 -0.26 12.19
CA TYR A 223 -9.09 -0.68 13.34
C TYR A 223 -9.37 0.14 14.60
N GLY A 224 -10.42 0.98 14.61
CA GLY A 224 -10.70 1.90 15.73
C GLY A 224 -9.48 2.75 16.07
N ALA A 225 -9.27 3.06 17.34
CA ALA A 225 -8.12 3.84 17.79
C ALA A 225 -6.76 3.17 17.52
N GLU A 226 -6.71 1.82 17.42
CA GLU A 226 -5.49 1.10 17.05
C GLU A 226 -5.02 1.43 15.62
N GLY A 227 -5.93 1.87 14.75
CA GLY A 227 -5.61 2.33 13.40
C GLY A 227 -4.80 3.63 13.34
N LEU A 228 -4.73 4.41 14.41
CA LEU A 228 -3.91 5.62 14.48
C LEU A 228 -2.42 5.33 14.73
N LEU A 229 -2.11 4.11 15.13
CA LEU A 229 -0.75 3.66 15.42
C LEU A 229 -0.36 2.50 14.51
N PRO A 230 0.92 2.37 14.18
CA PRO A 230 1.42 1.21 13.47
C PRO A 230 1.22 -0.06 14.30
N ALA A 231 1.07 -1.20 13.63
CA ALA A 231 0.95 -2.49 14.31
C ALA A 231 2.18 -2.74 15.21
N MET A 232 1.94 -3.35 16.38
CA MET A 232 3.00 -3.61 17.37
C MET A 232 4.12 -4.51 16.84
N VAL A 233 3.80 -5.40 15.88
CA VAL A 233 4.80 -6.20 15.19
C VAL A 233 5.44 -5.30 14.13
N ARG A 234 6.68 -4.89 14.35
CA ARG A 234 7.43 -4.05 13.40
C ARG A 234 7.48 -4.72 12.03
N THR A 235 6.74 -4.15 11.11
CA THR A 235 6.68 -4.61 9.72
C THR A 235 7.24 -3.59 8.73
N MET A 236 7.54 -2.36 9.21
CA MET A 236 8.18 -1.32 8.40
C MET A 236 9.20 -0.52 9.25
N PRO A 237 10.42 -0.28 8.76
CA PRO A 237 11.51 0.24 9.60
C PRO A 237 11.52 1.75 9.81
N VAL A 238 10.71 2.56 9.09
CA VAL A 238 10.98 4.01 9.01
C VAL A 238 9.82 4.90 9.45
N VAL A 239 8.58 4.61 9.06
CA VAL A 239 7.43 5.47 9.39
C VAL A 239 6.97 5.34 10.84
N PRO A 240 7.00 4.16 11.49
CA PRO A 240 6.62 4.01 12.89
C PRO A 240 7.39 4.93 13.83
N ASP A 241 8.70 5.03 13.67
CA ASP A 241 9.53 5.88 14.53
C ASP A 241 9.19 7.37 14.33
N SER A 242 8.83 7.77 13.10
CA SER A 242 8.39 9.14 12.80
C SER A 242 7.04 9.47 13.44
N ILE A 243 6.10 8.53 13.50
CA ILE A 243 4.80 8.70 14.16
C ILE A 243 4.99 8.91 15.66
N TYR A 244 5.74 8.04 16.33
CA TYR A 244 6.00 8.17 17.76
C TYR A 244 6.79 9.44 18.10
N SER A 245 7.78 9.79 17.28
CA SER A 245 8.53 11.04 17.42
C SER A 245 7.64 12.28 17.25
N HIS A 246 6.67 12.23 16.33
CA HIS A 246 5.72 13.32 16.09
C HIS A 246 4.73 13.51 17.25
N ILE A 247 4.31 12.41 17.90
CA ILE A 247 3.46 12.43 19.10
C ILE A 247 4.28 12.84 20.33
N GLY A 248 5.59 12.57 20.34
CA GLY A 248 6.51 12.92 21.41
C GLY A 248 6.64 11.83 22.49
N LEU A 249 6.04 10.65 22.32
CA LEU A 249 6.05 9.58 23.31
C LEU A 249 6.12 8.21 22.61
N SER A 250 6.71 7.23 23.29
CA SER A 250 6.74 5.83 22.86
C SER A 250 5.66 5.01 23.55
N ARG A 251 5.04 4.09 22.83
CA ARG A 251 4.03 3.17 23.33
C ARG A 251 4.67 2.04 24.16
N ALA A 252 4.07 1.73 25.31
CA ALA A 252 4.48 0.57 26.10
C ALA A 252 3.92 -0.74 25.52
N ASP A 253 4.61 -1.86 25.80
CA ASP A 253 4.16 -3.17 25.32
C ASP A 253 2.79 -3.53 25.91
N GLY A 254 1.84 -3.89 25.04
CA GLY A 254 0.48 -4.25 25.42
C GLY A 254 -0.44 -3.09 25.80
N GLU A 255 0.02 -1.84 25.75
CA GLU A 255 -0.79 -0.65 26.00
C GLU A 255 -1.81 -0.45 24.87
N ARG A 256 -3.08 -0.17 25.18
CA ARG A 256 -4.09 0.17 24.16
C ARG A 256 -3.83 1.57 23.61
N ALA A 257 -4.21 1.82 22.36
CA ALA A 257 -3.97 3.10 21.69
C ALA A 257 -4.62 4.27 22.46
N THR A 258 -5.86 4.14 22.92
CA THR A 258 -6.54 5.18 23.71
C THR A 258 -5.84 5.50 25.02
N ASP A 259 -5.32 4.48 25.71
CA ASP A 259 -4.60 4.68 26.98
C ASP A 259 -3.23 5.36 26.73
N PHE A 260 -2.57 4.98 25.63
CA PHE A 260 -1.35 5.63 25.15
C PHE A 260 -1.57 7.13 24.86
N PHE A 261 -2.63 7.47 24.10
CA PHE A 261 -2.91 8.88 23.80
C PHE A 261 -3.35 9.67 25.02
N ALA A 262 -4.13 9.06 25.94
CA ALA A 262 -4.48 9.69 27.20
C ALA A 262 -3.23 10.00 28.04
N ARG A 263 -2.25 9.09 28.06
CA ARG A 263 -0.96 9.31 28.73
C ARG A 263 -0.15 10.38 28.01
N ALA A 264 -0.10 10.37 26.68
CA ALA A 264 0.63 11.36 25.90
C ALA A 264 0.15 12.80 26.12
N VAL A 265 -1.16 12.99 26.34
CA VAL A 265 -1.74 14.30 26.66
C VAL A 265 -1.46 14.71 28.11
N SER A 266 -1.29 13.75 29.03
CA SER A 266 -1.03 14.01 30.43
C SER A 266 0.43 14.37 30.76
N GLU A 267 1.35 14.17 29.80
CA GLU A 267 2.77 14.53 29.96
C GLU A 267 2.97 16.05 29.98
N GLU A 268 3.88 16.54 30.82
CA GLU A 268 4.25 17.96 30.84
C GLU A 268 4.78 18.42 29.48
N GLY A 269 4.10 19.41 28.87
CA GLY A 269 4.47 19.93 27.56
C GLY A 269 3.83 19.19 26.37
N ALA A 270 2.78 18.41 26.61
CA ALA A 270 1.99 17.78 25.56
C ALA A 270 1.57 18.80 24.49
N GLY A 271 1.97 18.54 23.24
CA GLY A 271 1.65 19.43 22.11
C GLY A 271 0.25 19.20 21.55
N ILE A 272 -0.18 20.11 20.67
CA ILE A 272 -1.47 20.05 19.95
C ILE A 272 -1.64 18.69 19.25
N VAL A 273 -0.57 18.12 18.71
CA VAL A 273 -0.58 16.82 18.04
C VAL A 273 -1.11 15.71 18.96
N ALA A 274 -0.62 15.61 20.18
CA ALA A 274 -1.09 14.60 21.14
C ALA A 274 -2.58 14.78 21.46
N GLN A 275 -3.05 16.04 21.58
CA GLN A 275 -4.45 16.38 21.83
C GLN A 275 -5.34 15.96 20.66
N GLU A 276 -4.93 16.24 19.41
CA GLU A 276 -5.66 15.83 18.22
C GLU A 276 -5.76 14.31 18.08
N TYR A 277 -4.66 13.58 18.33
CA TYR A 277 -4.67 12.12 18.32
C TYR A 277 -5.55 11.54 19.43
N TYR A 278 -5.54 12.15 20.62
CA TYR A 278 -6.40 11.72 21.71
C TYR A 278 -7.88 11.91 21.39
N LEU A 279 -8.28 13.09 20.92
CA LEU A 279 -9.66 13.36 20.50
C LEU A 279 -10.10 12.42 19.36
N ALA A 280 -9.24 12.22 18.34
CA ALA A 280 -9.50 11.28 17.26
C ALA A 280 -9.67 9.84 17.78
N SER A 281 -8.88 9.42 18.76
CA SER A 281 -8.99 8.08 19.37
C SER A 281 -10.32 7.89 20.12
N LEU A 282 -10.82 8.91 20.82
CA LEU A 282 -12.12 8.87 21.48
C LEU A 282 -13.27 8.74 20.46
N LEU A 283 -13.18 9.46 19.34
CA LEU A 283 -14.17 9.34 18.25
C LEU A 283 -14.14 7.95 17.61
N LEU A 284 -12.96 7.39 17.36
CA LEU A 284 -12.80 6.06 16.77
C LEU A 284 -13.29 4.93 17.70
N GLU A 285 -13.20 5.11 19.03
CA GLU A 285 -13.78 4.20 20.03
C GLU A 285 -15.26 4.50 20.32
N ARG A 286 -15.88 5.46 19.62
CA ARG A 286 -17.26 5.89 19.81
C ARG A 286 -17.55 6.40 21.22
N ARG A 287 -16.53 6.87 21.93
CA ARG A 287 -16.61 7.45 23.26
C ARG A 287 -17.01 8.91 23.19
N ILE A 288 -18.20 9.15 22.63
CA ILE A 288 -18.66 10.50 22.29
C ILE A 288 -18.86 11.40 23.53
N VAL A 289 -19.20 10.83 24.67
CA VAL A 289 -19.36 11.56 25.96
C VAL A 289 -18.01 12.09 26.40
N ASP A 290 -17.01 11.22 26.47
CA ASP A 290 -15.65 11.60 26.87
C ASP A 290 -15.04 12.60 25.88
N PHE A 291 -15.36 12.45 24.59
CA PHE A 291 -14.94 13.40 23.56
C PHE A 291 -15.57 14.78 23.81
N ALA A 292 -16.90 14.85 24.08
CA ALA A 292 -17.60 16.09 24.34
C ALA A 292 -17.05 16.84 25.56
N ASP A 293 -16.65 16.10 26.62
CA ASP A 293 -16.02 16.70 27.80
C ASP A 293 -14.61 17.24 27.48
N LYS A 294 -13.81 16.48 26.70
CA LYS A 294 -12.42 16.82 26.44
C LYS A 294 -12.20 17.85 25.34
N VAL A 295 -13.10 17.96 24.36
CA VAL A 295 -12.95 18.92 23.26
C VAL A 295 -12.92 20.37 23.77
N TYR A 296 -13.67 20.69 24.84
CA TYR A 296 -13.67 22.02 25.45
C TYR A 296 -12.35 22.38 26.16
N GLU A 297 -11.56 21.40 26.54
CA GLU A 297 -10.22 21.65 27.13
C GLU A 297 -9.22 22.14 26.08
N TYR A 298 -9.39 21.72 24.82
CA TYR A 298 -8.40 21.94 23.77
C TYR A 298 -8.87 22.91 22.68
N TYR A 299 -10.16 23.05 22.47
CA TYR A 299 -10.75 23.89 21.43
C TYR A 299 -11.75 24.88 22.01
N ASN A 300 -11.77 26.10 21.42
CA ASN A 300 -12.88 27.03 21.64
C ASN A 300 -14.07 26.60 20.74
N VAL A 301 -15.00 25.85 21.33
CA VAL A 301 -16.13 25.25 20.58
C VAL A 301 -17.06 26.33 20.00
N GLY A 302 -17.12 27.54 20.60
CA GLY A 302 -17.89 28.67 20.05
C GLY A 302 -17.31 29.27 18.75
N ASP A 303 -16.03 29.01 18.44
CA ASP A 303 -15.40 29.47 17.20
C ASP A 303 -15.57 28.42 16.08
N SER A 304 -16.70 28.51 15.37
CA SER A 304 -17.06 27.55 14.31
C SER A 304 -16.02 27.43 13.21
N ASP A 305 -15.25 28.49 12.91
CA ASP A 305 -14.28 28.47 11.82
C ASP A 305 -13.02 27.68 12.16
N LYS A 306 -12.70 27.57 13.44
CA LYS A 306 -11.51 26.83 13.92
C LYS A 306 -11.79 25.41 14.42
N LEU A 307 -13.06 25.07 14.59
CA LEU A 307 -13.44 23.73 15.03
C LEU A 307 -13.47 22.79 13.83
N PRO A 308 -12.69 21.69 13.83
CA PRO A 308 -12.65 20.73 12.74
C PRO A 308 -14.01 20.12 12.42
N LYS A 309 -14.26 19.80 11.15
CA LYS A 309 -15.54 19.29 10.64
C LYS A 309 -16.03 18.07 11.43
N HIS A 310 -15.20 17.06 11.64
CA HIS A 310 -15.62 15.85 12.34
C HIS A 310 -15.90 16.08 13.83
N TYR A 311 -15.29 17.11 14.44
CA TYR A 311 -15.62 17.49 15.81
C TYR A 311 -16.98 18.16 15.90
N LYS A 312 -17.33 19.04 14.93
CA LYS A 312 -18.70 19.59 14.80
C LYS A 312 -19.73 18.48 14.59
N GLU A 313 -19.42 17.54 13.70
CA GLU A 313 -20.27 16.36 13.44
C GLU A 313 -20.50 15.55 14.71
N ALA A 314 -19.46 15.31 15.50
CA ALA A 314 -19.55 14.57 16.74
C ALA A 314 -20.39 15.31 17.81
N LEU A 315 -20.18 16.62 17.97
CA LEU A 315 -20.96 17.42 18.93
C LEU A 315 -22.44 17.53 18.51
N LEU A 316 -22.70 17.61 17.22
CA LEU A 316 -24.07 17.60 16.69
C LEU A 316 -24.77 16.26 16.98
N LEU A 317 -24.07 15.14 16.78
CA LEU A 317 -24.57 13.83 17.12
C LEU A 317 -24.79 13.71 18.64
N TYR A 318 -23.85 14.21 19.46
CA TYR A 318 -23.96 14.21 20.91
C TYR A 318 -25.19 14.98 21.41
N SER A 319 -25.47 16.15 20.83
CA SER A 319 -26.68 16.93 21.19
C SER A 319 -27.98 16.21 20.83
N HIS A 320 -27.96 15.35 19.82
CA HIS A 320 -29.11 14.52 19.47
C HIS A 320 -29.33 13.37 20.45
N ILE A 321 -28.23 12.82 21.01
CA ILE A 321 -28.27 11.74 22.00
C ILE A 321 -28.61 12.28 23.39
N VAL A 322 -28.09 13.47 23.75
CA VAL A 322 -28.25 14.13 25.04
C VAL A 322 -28.99 15.46 24.84
N PRO A 323 -30.33 15.47 24.97
CA PRO A 323 -31.15 16.68 24.68
C PRO A 323 -30.85 17.87 25.58
N GLU A 324 -30.22 17.66 26.74
CA GLU A 324 -29.83 18.71 27.68
C GLU A 324 -28.59 19.50 27.21
N TYR A 325 -27.83 18.94 26.25
CA TYR A 325 -26.63 19.56 25.72
C TYR A 325 -26.98 20.61 24.67
N SER A 326 -26.51 21.84 24.88
CA SER A 326 -26.71 22.98 23.97
C SER A 326 -25.44 23.13 23.09
N ILE A 327 -25.61 23.15 21.78
CA ILE A 327 -24.54 23.41 20.83
C ILE A 327 -24.20 24.90 20.83
N GLU A 328 -22.92 25.23 20.99
CA GLU A 328 -22.43 26.61 21.04
C GLU A 328 -22.04 27.19 19.68
N PHE A 329 -21.81 26.35 18.68
CA PHE A 329 -21.49 26.81 17.31
C PHE A 329 -22.72 26.85 16.42
N ASP A 330 -22.71 27.73 15.43
CA ASP A 330 -23.74 27.81 14.41
C ASP A 330 -23.20 27.36 13.04
N ASP A 331 -23.71 26.23 12.56
CA ASP A 331 -23.45 25.69 11.22
C ASP A 331 -24.77 25.11 10.66
N ALA A 332 -25.56 25.99 10.06
CA ALA A 332 -26.86 25.62 9.55
C ALA A 332 -26.80 24.56 8.43
N ALA A 333 -25.76 24.60 7.59
CA ALA A 333 -25.57 23.63 6.51
C ALA A 333 -25.26 22.22 7.04
N LEU A 334 -24.38 22.12 8.04
CA LEU A 334 -24.06 20.87 8.70
C LEU A 334 -25.29 20.29 9.41
N ARG A 335 -26.03 21.11 10.12
CA ARG A 335 -27.28 20.71 10.80
C ARG A 335 -28.33 20.18 9.84
N ALA A 336 -28.57 20.87 8.72
CA ALA A 336 -29.51 20.42 7.69
C ALA A 336 -29.08 19.09 7.06
N SER A 337 -27.77 18.90 6.85
CA SER A 337 -27.21 17.64 6.34
C SER A 337 -27.40 16.47 7.33
N PHE A 338 -27.21 16.73 8.63
CA PHE A 338 -27.43 15.73 9.68
C PHE A 338 -28.91 15.34 9.79
N GLU A 339 -29.81 16.30 9.83
CA GLU A 339 -31.27 16.07 9.91
C GLU A 339 -31.74 15.23 8.70
N LYS A 340 -31.25 15.57 7.50
CA LYS A 340 -31.54 14.81 6.28
C LYS A 340 -31.07 13.36 6.40
N MET A 341 -29.84 13.15 6.87
CA MET A 341 -29.29 11.79 7.05
C MET A 341 -30.13 10.98 8.05
N ILE A 342 -30.48 11.55 9.21
CA ILE A 342 -31.29 10.86 10.21
C ILE A 342 -32.69 10.55 9.66
N ALA A 343 -33.34 11.46 8.97
CA ALA A 343 -34.64 11.24 8.35
C ALA A 343 -34.59 10.11 7.30
N GLU A 344 -33.56 10.05 6.50
CA GLU A 344 -33.35 8.98 5.53
C GLU A 344 -33.01 7.64 6.19
N ALA A 345 -32.22 7.65 7.25
CA ALA A 345 -31.85 6.43 7.99
C ALA A 345 -33.03 5.81 8.76
N CYS A 346 -33.89 6.63 9.37
CA CYS A 346 -35.05 6.17 10.15
C CYS A 346 -36.25 5.74 9.28
N GLY A 347 -36.32 6.23 8.03
CA GLY A 347 -37.55 6.11 7.21
C GLY A 347 -37.69 4.89 6.32
N LYS A 348 -36.66 4.04 6.15
CA LYS A 348 -36.66 2.96 5.16
C LYS A 348 -35.99 1.69 5.66
N SER A 349 -36.62 0.54 5.34
CA SER A 349 -36.08 -0.79 5.50
C SER A 349 -34.69 -0.92 4.85
N TRP A 350 -33.77 -1.65 5.47
CA TRP A 350 -32.37 -1.94 5.11
C TRP A 350 -32.20 -2.66 3.75
N ALA A 351 -32.73 -2.12 2.67
CA ALA A 351 -32.42 -2.63 1.34
C ALA A 351 -30.97 -2.25 0.99
N SER A 352 -30.17 -3.22 0.53
CA SER A 352 -28.74 -3.05 0.20
C SER A 352 -28.44 -1.86 -0.74
N MET A 353 -29.39 -1.50 -1.60
CA MET A 353 -29.25 -0.36 -2.51
C MET A 353 -29.40 1.00 -1.78
N HIS A 354 -30.15 1.04 -0.68
CA HIS A 354 -30.30 2.26 0.12
C HIS A 354 -29.06 2.53 0.96
N SER A 355 -28.46 1.49 1.55
CA SER A 355 -27.22 1.63 2.30
C SER A 355 -26.02 2.07 1.42
N ALA A 356 -25.95 1.61 0.17
CA ALA A 356 -24.91 2.04 -0.78
C ALA A 356 -25.02 3.53 -1.15
N ARG A 357 -26.26 4.04 -1.31
CA ARG A 357 -26.50 5.47 -1.58
C ARG A 357 -26.13 6.33 -0.38
N LEU A 358 -26.55 5.96 0.82
CA LEU A 358 -26.20 6.67 2.05
C LEU A 358 -24.69 6.69 2.27
N ARG A 359 -24.00 5.57 2.00
CA ARG A 359 -22.55 5.50 2.05
C ARG A 359 -21.88 6.43 1.05
N GLN A 360 -22.42 6.58 -0.14
CA GLN A 360 -21.86 7.49 -1.14
C GLN A 360 -22.00 8.96 -0.73
N GLU A 361 -23.10 9.33 -0.05
CA GLU A 361 -23.40 10.71 0.35
C GLU A 361 -22.76 11.07 1.71
N TYR A 362 -22.79 10.15 2.67
CA TYR A 362 -22.36 10.40 4.07
C TYR A 362 -21.17 9.56 4.53
N GLY A 363 -20.61 8.68 3.70
CA GLY A 363 -19.55 7.75 4.07
C GLY A 363 -18.25 8.38 4.56
N GLY A 364 -18.03 9.67 4.26
CA GLY A 364 -16.89 10.47 4.75
C GLY A 364 -17.24 11.35 5.97
N THR A 365 -18.28 11.01 6.73
CA THR A 365 -18.69 11.72 7.94
C THR A 365 -18.50 10.88 9.19
N TYR A 366 -18.30 11.53 10.36
CA TYR A 366 -18.27 10.84 11.64
C TYR A 366 -19.60 10.13 11.95
N TRP A 367 -20.73 10.70 11.53
CA TRP A 367 -22.06 10.11 11.73
C TRP A 367 -22.19 8.75 11.08
N TRP A 368 -21.70 8.63 9.83
CA TRP A 368 -21.67 7.35 9.13
C TRP A 368 -20.81 6.34 9.88
N TYR A 369 -19.62 6.75 10.31
CA TYR A 369 -18.74 5.89 11.07
C TYR A 369 -19.39 5.45 12.39
N PHE A 370 -20.01 6.36 13.12
CA PHE A 370 -20.64 6.06 14.41
C PHE A 370 -21.80 5.08 14.27
N LEU A 371 -22.65 5.23 13.26
CA LEU A 371 -23.85 4.43 13.06
C LEU A 371 -23.61 3.10 12.33
N TYR A 372 -22.69 3.08 11.36
CA TYR A 372 -22.51 1.99 10.41
C TYR A 372 -21.07 1.49 10.28
N GLY A 373 -20.09 2.18 10.81
CA GLY A 373 -18.69 1.76 10.80
C GLY A 373 -18.53 0.42 11.56
N GLU A 374 -18.00 -0.58 10.86
CA GLU A 374 -17.62 -1.86 11.48
C GLU A 374 -16.25 -1.75 12.13
#